data_cadcc4060e61563f0e245c254f74511d
#
_entry.id   cadcc4060e61563f0e245c254f74511d
#
_cell.length_a   1.000
_cell.length_b   1.000
_cell.length_c   1.000
_cell.angle_alpha   90.00
_cell.angle_beta   90.00
_cell.angle_gamma   90.00
#
_symmetry.space_group_name_H-M   'P 1'
#
loop_
_entity.id
_entity.type
_entity.pdbx_description
1 polymer ?
#
loop_
_entity_poly.entity_id
_entity_poly.type
_entity_poly.pdbx_seq_one_letter_code
_entity_poly.pdbx_strand_id
1 'polypeptide(L)'
;MRKSILVTIVMILSSCQMNTSDDFLVIGHRGAMGYVTENTIASVEKAIDLGVSMVEIDVFRIRSGEVVVFHDDRVDDLTNGAGEIEDLYMPDVLALTLQGGHKIPKLQDVLKAVNGRISLNIELKGANTAAKVNQIIEYYSLHQGWSLDQFVISSFRWDELEKMRELNPEVAIAVLTEKDPLDAIPMAEKLGAIAINPWYKNLTQEAVDAIHEKGFKVYTYTVNEAEDIAQMKAMGVDGIFCNYPDRAL
;
A
#
# COMPACT_ATOMS: atom_id res chain seq x y z
N MET A 1 49.23 39.15 45.88
CA MET A 1 47.84 39.28 45.45
C MET A 1 47.59 38.50 44.19
N ARG A 2 47.01 37.26 44.28
CA ARG A 2 46.70 36.41 43.11
C ARG A 2 45.24 36.67 42.76
N LYS A 3 45.00 37.15 41.53
CA LYS A 3 43.68 37.36 40.97
C LYS A 3 43.22 36.03 40.36
N SER A 4 42.19 35.39 40.99
CA SER A 4 41.52 34.25 40.39
C SER A 4 40.54 34.72 39.34
N ILE A 5 40.74 34.25 38.12
CA ILE A 5 39.78 34.47 37.00
C ILE A 5 38.78 33.30 37.03
N LEU A 6 37.51 33.61 37.30
CA LEU A 6 36.40 32.67 37.23
C LEU A 6 35.94 32.59 35.76
N VAL A 7 36.19 31.44 35.14
CA VAL A 7 35.69 31.18 33.76
C VAL A 7 34.30 30.53 33.89
N THR A 8 33.26 31.24 33.54
CA THR A 8 31.90 30.72 33.48
C THR A 8 31.72 30.05 32.13
N ILE A 9 31.63 28.72 32.14
CA ILE A 9 31.28 27.90 30.95
C ILE A 9 29.78 27.97 30.80
N VAL A 10 29.27 28.67 29.79
CA VAL A 10 27.87 28.64 29.35
C VAL A 10 27.73 27.42 28.46
N MET A 11 27.08 26.33 28.98
CA MET A 11 26.62 25.26 28.12
C MET A 11 25.40 25.70 27.32
N ILE A 12 25.59 25.93 26.04
CA ILE A 12 24.49 26.07 25.08
C ILE A 12 23.95 24.68 24.81
N LEU A 13 22.84 24.33 25.45
CA LEU A 13 22.03 23.19 25.06
C LEU A 13 21.39 23.50 23.71
N SER A 14 22.06 23.08 22.64
CA SER A 14 21.46 23.04 21.31
C SER A 14 20.40 21.94 21.33
N SER A 15 19.13 22.34 21.50
CA SER A 15 18.02 21.43 21.24
C SER A 15 18.04 21.14 19.73
N CYS A 16 18.54 19.98 19.40
CA CYS A 16 18.35 19.40 18.07
C CYS A 16 16.83 19.17 17.92
N GLN A 17 16.12 20.15 17.36
CA GLN A 17 14.80 19.87 16.78
C GLN A 17 15.06 18.89 15.64
N MET A 18 14.80 17.62 15.88
CA MET A 18 14.58 16.68 14.77
C MET A 18 13.36 17.20 14.03
N ASN A 19 13.60 17.86 12.89
CA ASN A 19 12.59 17.99 11.85
C ASN A 19 12.32 16.59 11.34
N THR A 20 11.41 15.87 11.97
CA THR A 20 10.71 14.75 11.36
C THR A 20 9.65 15.38 10.46
N SER A 21 10.03 15.81 9.25
CA SER A 21 9.09 15.77 8.15
C SER A 21 8.97 14.30 7.78
N ASP A 22 8.23 13.54 8.57
CA ASP A 22 7.63 12.31 8.09
C ASP A 22 6.65 12.77 7.00
N ASP A 23 7.09 12.63 5.74
CA ASP A 23 6.29 13.07 4.60
C ASP A 23 5.01 12.23 4.58
N PHE A 24 3.86 12.90 4.71
CA PHE A 24 2.54 12.27 4.64
C PHE A 24 2.42 11.54 3.31
N LEU A 25 2.26 10.20 3.37
CA LEU A 25 2.27 9.35 2.19
C LEU A 25 0.92 9.40 1.48
N VAL A 26 0.91 9.80 0.21
CA VAL A 26 -0.25 9.70 -0.67
C VAL A 26 -0.09 8.47 -1.56
N ILE A 27 -0.94 7.47 -1.35
CA ILE A 27 -0.94 6.20 -2.08
C ILE A 27 -2.03 6.25 -3.14
N GLY A 28 -1.65 6.09 -4.40
CA GLY A 28 -2.62 6.02 -5.51
C GLY A 28 -3.41 4.72 -5.45
N HIS A 29 -4.69 4.78 -5.06
CA HIS A 29 -5.58 3.64 -4.87
C HIS A 29 -5.96 3.03 -6.21
N ARG A 30 -5.60 1.77 -6.45
CA ARG A 30 -5.74 1.06 -7.73
C ARG A 30 -5.20 1.87 -8.90
N GLY A 31 -4.07 2.56 -8.67
CA GLY A 31 -3.58 3.65 -9.49
C GLY A 31 -4.22 4.99 -9.15
N ALA A 32 -4.66 5.75 -10.14
CA ALA A 32 -5.47 6.95 -9.98
C ALA A 32 -6.90 6.66 -10.46
N MET A 33 -7.61 5.74 -9.76
CA MET A 33 -8.90 5.20 -10.21
C MET A 33 -10.00 6.23 -10.37
N GLY A 34 -9.89 7.37 -9.72
CA GLY A 34 -10.82 8.48 -9.90
C GLY A 34 -10.76 9.15 -11.27
N TYR A 35 -9.70 8.89 -12.04
CA TYR A 35 -9.46 9.48 -13.37
C TYR A 35 -9.44 8.43 -14.49
N VAL A 36 -8.96 7.22 -14.22
CA VAL A 36 -8.79 6.15 -15.20
C VAL A 36 -9.26 4.84 -14.59
N THR A 37 -9.82 3.95 -15.41
CA THR A 37 -10.28 2.63 -14.96
C THR A 37 -9.25 1.96 -14.06
N GLU A 38 -9.70 1.57 -12.88
CA GLU A 38 -8.90 1.00 -11.81
C GLU A 38 -8.09 -0.23 -12.22
N ASN A 39 -6.98 -0.46 -11.51
CA ASN A 39 -6.17 -1.67 -11.69
C ASN A 39 -5.69 -1.90 -13.12
N THR A 40 -5.49 -0.82 -13.88
CA THR A 40 -4.95 -0.84 -15.25
C THR A 40 -3.58 -0.20 -15.31
N ILE A 41 -2.80 -0.54 -16.33
CA ILE A 41 -1.51 0.13 -16.60
C ILE A 41 -1.72 1.66 -16.74
N ALA A 42 -2.79 2.07 -17.40
CA ALA A 42 -3.10 3.49 -17.61
C ALA A 42 -3.42 4.21 -16.27
N SER A 43 -4.12 3.55 -15.34
CA SER A 43 -4.38 4.11 -14.01
C SER A 43 -3.11 4.25 -13.17
N VAL A 44 -2.24 3.24 -13.23
CA VAL A 44 -0.94 3.26 -12.55
C VAL A 44 -0.03 4.37 -13.10
N GLU A 45 0.10 4.47 -14.42
CA GLU A 45 0.88 5.55 -15.07
C GLU A 45 0.30 6.93 -14.74
N LYS A 46 -1.04 7.06 -14.72
CA LYS A 46 -1.69 8.31 -14.31
C LYS A 46 -1.32 8.71 -12.88
N ALA A 47 -1.27 7.77 -11.94
CA ALA A 47 -0.86 8.06 -10.56
C ALA A 47 0.60 8.52 -10.48
N ILE A 48 1.49 7.87 -11.25
CA ILE A 48 2.90 8.26 -11.35
C ILE A 48 3.04 9.67 -11.92
N ASP A 49 2.29 9.98 -12.98
CA ASP A 49 2.30 11.31 -13.61
C ASP A 49 1.78 12.41 -12.66
N LEU A 50 0.91 12.07 -11.72
CA LEU A 50 0.44 12.98 -10.67
C LEU A 50 1.47 13.18 -9.54
N GLY A 51 2.52 12.36 -9.48
CA GLY A 51 3.63 12.57 -8.55
C GLY A 51 3.56 11.75 -7.26
N VAL A 52 2.76 10.68 -7.20
CA VAL A 52 2.75 9.79 -6.03
C VAL A 52 4.08 9.03 -5.91
N SER A 53 4.48 8.74 -4.67
CA SER A 53 5.65 7.91 -4.38
C SER A 53 5.30 6.42 -4.19
N MET A 54 4.01 6.10 -4.10
CA MET A 54 3.50 4.73 -3.99
C MET A 54 2.16 4.59 -4.70
N VAL A 55 1.97 3.47 -5.38
CA VAL A 55 0.68 3.04 -5.95
C VAL A 55 0.26 1.73 -5.29
N GLU A 56 -1.02 1.60 -5.07
CA GLU A 56 -1.61 0.34 -4.64
C GLU A 56 -2.34 -0.33 -5.79
N ILE A 57 -2.31 -1.66 -5.82
CA ILE A 57 -3.03 -2.54 -6.74
C ILE A 57 -3.53 -3.80 -6.03
N ASP A 58 -4.67 -4.31 -6.50
CA ASP A 58 -5.27 -5.56 -6.02
C ASP A 58 -4.87 -6.73 -6.91
N VAL A 59 -4.61 -7.90 -6.32
CA VAL A 59 -4.24 -9.07 -7.11
C VAL A 59 -5.01 -10.34 -6.73
N PHE A 60 -5.33 -11.14 -7.76
CA PHE A 60 -5.84 -12.49 -7.64
C PHE A 60 -4.93 -13.48 -8.35
N ARG A 61 -4.84 -14.69 -7.80
CA ARG A 61 -4.27 -15.82 -8.52
C ARG A 61 -5.41 -16.57 -9.23
N ILE A 62 -5.41 -16.55 -10.56
CA ILE A 62 -6.41 -17.21 -11.38
C ILE A 62 -6.18 -18.74 -11.48
N ARG A 63 -7.16 -19.47 -12.01
CA ARG A 63 -7.14 -20.96 -12.08
C ARG A 63 -5.92 -21.52 -12.79
N SER A 64 -5.43 -20.87 -13.85
CA SER A 64 -4.21 -21.29 -14.58
C SER A 64 -2.91 -20.95 -13.86
N GLY A 65 -2.96 -20.21 -12.74
CA GLY A 65 -1.83 -19.96 -11.86
C GLY A 65 -1.12 -18.62 -12.06
N GLU A 66 -1.53 -17.80 -13.00
CA GLU A 66 -1.03 -16.42 -13.15
C GLU A 66 -1.63 -15.53 -12.06
N VAL A 67 -0.92 -14.43 -11.76
CA VAL A 67 -1.40 -13.36 -10.90
C VAL A 67 -1.84 -12.20 -11.78
N VAL A 68 -3.12 -11.87 -11.71
CA VAL A 68 -3.75 -10.78 -12.45
C VAL A 68 -4.13 -9.64 -11.52
N VAL A 69 -4.19 -8.41 -12.06
CA VAL A 69 -4.49 -7.20 -11.29
C VAL A 69 -5.95 -6.85 -11.48
N PHE A 70 -6.74 -7.05 -10.43
CA PHE A 70 -8.19 -6.88 -10.44
C PHE A 70 -8.69 -6.81 -9.00
N HIS A 71 -9.80 -6.11 -8.72
CA HIS A 71 -10.29 -5.92 -7.35
C HIS A 71 -11.40 -6.87 -6.95
N ASP A 72 -12.42 -7.05 -7.81
CA ASP A 72 -13.64 -7.75 -7.44
C ASP A 72 -13.49 -9.27 -7.61
N ASP A 73 -14.23 -10.05 -6.81
CA ASP A 73 -14.27 -11.49 -6.97
C ASP A 73 -14.86 -11.90 -8.33
N ARG A 74 -15.73 -11.05 -8.91
CA ARG A 74 -16.42 -11.28 -10.19
C ARG A 74 -16.05 -10.22 -11.22
N VAL A 75 -15.93 -10.66 -12.47
CA VAL A 75 -15.56 -9.77 -13.58
C VAL A 75 -16.73 -9.01 -14.20
N ASP A 76 -17.96 -9.27 -13.77
CA ASP A 76 -19.21 -8.86 -14.42
C ASP A 76 -19.39 -7.33 -14.47
N ASP A 77 -19.05 -6.64 -13.39
CA ASP A 77 -19.33 -5.19 -13.27
C ASP A 77 -18.36 -4.31 -14.05
N LEU A 78 -17.12 -4.74 -14.20
CA LEU A 78 -16.06 -3.94 -14.82
C LEU A 78 -15.68 -4.39 -16.22
N THR A 79 -16.17 -5.59 -16.66
CA THR A 79 -15.76 -6.15 -17.97
C THR A 79 -16.96 -6.51 -18.85
N ASN A 80 -16.67 -6.90 -20.08
CA ASN A 80 -17.65 -7.47 -21.02
C ASN A 80 -17.90 -8.98 -20.82
N GLY A 81 -17.36 -9.58 -19.76
CA GLY A 81 -17.53 -11.00 -19.43
C GLY A 81 -18.33 -11.21 -18.15
N ALA A 82 -18.30 -12.45 -17.65
CA ALA A 82 -18.98 -12.84 -16.42
C ALA A 82 -18.26 -14.00 -15.73
N GLY A 83 -18.40 -14.11 -14.42
CA GLY A 83 -17.87 -15.21 -13.60
C GLY A 83 -16.87 -14.75 -12.55
N GLU A 84 -16.44 -15.72 -11.73
CA GLU A 84 -15.43 -15.52 -10.69
C GLU A 84 -14.04 -15.40 -11.33
N ILE A 85 -13.28 -14.35 -10.95
CA ILE A 85 -11.93 -14.12 -11.50
C ILE A 85 -10.98 -15.29 -11.22
N GLU A 86 -11.06 -15.91 -10.04
CA GLU A 86 -10.22 -17.06 -9.66
C GLU A 86 -10.52 -18.33 -10.47
N ASP A 87 -11.71 -18.42 -11.08
CA ASP A 87 -12.12 -19.56 -11.91
C ASP A 87 -11.64 -19.46 -13.36
N LEU A 88 -11.17 -18.31 -13.80
CA LEU A 88 -10.76 -18.07 -15.18
C LEU A 88 -9.37 -18.65 -15.48
N TYR A 89 -9.19 -19.02 -16.75
CA TYR A 89 -7.86 -19.29 -17.31
C TYR A 89 -7.32 -18.05 -18.03
N MET A 90 -6.01 -17.97 -18.20
CA MET A 90 -5.39 -16.80 -18.85
C MET A 90 -5.97 -16.43 -20.22
N PRO A 91 -6.32 -17.40 -21.12
CA PRO A 91 -7.01 -17.08 -22.37
C PRO A 91 -8.36 -16.36 -22.19
N ASP A 92 -9.13 -16.73 -21.13
CA ASP A 92 -10.40 -16.09 -20.80
C ASP A 92 -10.18 -14.65 -20.37
N VAL A 93 -9.21 -14.43 -19.46
CA VAL A 93 -8.83 -13.09 -19.00
C VAL A 93 -8.37 -12.19 -20.15
N LEU A 94 -7.57 -12.72 -21.09
CA LEU A 94 -7.13 -11.97 -22.28
C LEU A 94 -8.28 -11.58 -23.22
N ALA A 95 -9.35 -12.37 -23.25
CA ALA A 95 -10.55 -12.07 -24.04
C ALA A 95 -11.38 -10.93 -23.42
N LEU A 96 -11.30 -10.72 -22.09
CA LEU A 96 -12.02 -9.65 -21.42
C LEU A 96 -11.52 -8.27 -21.83
N THR A 97 -12.46 -7.32 -21.77
CA THR A 97 -12.17 -5.90 -21.97
C THR A 97 -12.85 -5.14 -20.84
N LEU A 98 -12.06 -4.38 -20.08
CA LEU A 98 -12.52 -3.50 -19.02
C LEU A 98 -13.25 -2.28 -19.60
N GLN A 99 -14.04 -1.62 -18.76
CA GLN A 99 -14.58 -0.29 -19.07
C GLN A 99 -13.44 0.64 -19.56
N GLY A 100 -13.74 1.50 -20.51
CA GLY A 100 -12.73 2.37 -21.14
C GLY A 100 -11.82 1.67 -22.17
N GLY A 101 -12.07 0.39 -22.48
CA GLY A 101 -11.30 -0.36 -23.51
C GLY A 101 -9.98 -0.93 -22.99
N HIS A 102 -9.73 -0.91 -21.70
CA HIS A 102 -8.51 -1.44 -21.09
C HIS A 102 -8.53 -2.97 -21.00
N LYS A 103 -7.38 -3.56 -20.67
CA LYS A 103 -7.21 -4.98 -20.40
C LYS A 103 -6.84 -5.21 -18.95
N ILE A 104 -7.20 -6.38 -18.40
CA ILE A 104 -6.74 -6.83 -17.08
C ILE A 104 -5.25 -7.19 -17.20
N PRO A 105 -4.33 -6.46 -16.54
CA PRO A 105 -2.91 -6.76 -16.62
C PRO A 105 -2.52 -7.92 -15.70
N LYS A 106 -1.41 -8.57 -15.98
CA LYS A 106 -0.72 -9.41 -15.01
C LYS A 106 0.10 -8.52 -14.06
N LEU A 107 0.40 -9.02 -12.86
CA LEU A 107 1.30 -8.33 -11.94
C LEU A 107 2.63 -7.95 -12.61
N GLN A 108 3.20 -8.86 -13.42
CA GLN A 108 4.45 -8.60 -14.13
C GLN A 108 4.34 -7.45 -15.14
N ASP A 109 3.15 -7.20 -15.72
CA ASP A 109 2.95 -6.11 -16.66
C ASP A 109 2.94 -4.77 -15.92
N VAL A 110 2.35 -4.72 -14.73
CA VAL A 110 2.42 -3.54 -13.83
C VAL A 110 3.85 -3.29 -13.38
N LEU A 111 4.57 -4.34 -12.92
CA LEU A 111 5.97 -4.20 -12.50
C LEU A 111 6.88 -3.66 -13.62
N LYS A 112 6.66 -4.09 -14.86
CA LYS A 112 7.38 -3.54 -16.03
C LYS A 112 7.01 -2.08 -16.31
N ALA A 113 5.74 -1.73 -16.20
CA ALA A 113 5.28 -0.36 -16.41
C ALA A 113 5.83 0.58 -15.34
N VAL A 114 5.76 0.20 -14.06
CA VAL A 114 6.32 0.99 -12.95
C VAL A 114 7.84 1.07 -13.03
N ASN A 115 8.52 -0.02 -13.39
CA ASN A 115 9.96 -0.09 -13.60
C ASN A 115 10.81 0.50 -12.47
N GLY A 116 10.42 0.23 -11.21
CA GLY A 116 11.13 0.71 -10.03
C GLY A 116 11.07 2.23 -9.78
N ARG A 117 10.27 2.99 -10.55
CA ARG A 117 10.14 4.46 -10.41
C ARG A 117 9.54 4.89 -9.07
N ILE A 118 8.66 4.08 -8.51
CA ILE A 118 7.95 4.32 -7.25
C ILE A 118 7.75 2.99 -6.50
N SER A 119 7.34 3.07 -5.24
CA SER A 119 6.96 1.89 -4.46
C SER A 119 5.59 1.33 -4.86
N LEU A 120 5.37 0.06 -4.61
CA LEU A 120 4.14 -0.65 -4.95
C LEU A 120 3.58 -1.37 -3.73
N ASN A 121 2.36 -1.02 -3.33
CA ASN A 121 1.56 -1.80 -2.39
C ASN A 121 0.75 -2.83 -3.21
N ILE A 122 0.87 -4.10 -2.88
CA ILE A 122 0.17 -5.21 -3.53
C ILE A 122 -0.81 -5.81 -2.51
N GLU A 123 -2.11 -5.56 -2.71
CA GLU A 123 -3.15 -6.19 -1.89
C GLU A 123 -3.44 -7.61 -2.38
N LEU A 124 -3.27 -8.60 -1.50
CA LEU A 124 -3.63 -10.00 -1.77
C LEU A 124 -5.12 -10.19 -1.53
N LYS A 125 -5.92 -10.19 -2.60
CA LYS A 125 -7.38 -10.38 -2.54
C LYS A 125 -7.78 -11.84 -2.50
N GLY A 126 -7.24 -12.63 -3.43
CA GLY A 126 -7.59 -14.03 -3.63
C GLY A 126 -6.87 -14.99 -2.68
N ALA A 127 -7.40 -16.21 -2.60
CA ALA A 127 -6.78 -17.30 -1.87
C ALA A 127 -5.53 -17.85 -2.58
N ASN A 128 -4.55 -18.32 -1.80
CA ASN A 128 -3.31 -18.92 -2.33
C ASN A 128 -2.51 -17.98 -3.26
N THR A 129 -2.63 -16.67 -3.06
CA THR A 129 -1.98 -15.64 -3.86
C THR A 129 -0.55 -15.35 -3.38
N ALA A 130 -0.32 -15.40 -2.06
CA ALA A 130 0.95 -15.05 -1.43
C ALA A 130 2.16 -15.74 -2.05
N ALA A 131 2.11 -17.06 -2.22
CA ALA A 131 3.25 -17.83 -2.72
C ALA A 131 3.66 -17.43 -4.15
N LYS A 132 2.67 -17.12 -5.01
CA LYS A 132 2.95 -16.74 -6.40
C LYS A 132 3.42 -15.29 -6.48
N VAL A 133 2.86 -14.40 -5.68
CA VAL A 133 3.32 -13.01 -5.55
C VAL A 133 4.76 -12.99 -5.04
N ASN A 134 5.09 -13.75 -3.98
CA ASN A 134 6.46 -13.83 -3.47
C ASN A 134 7.47 -14.25 -4.57
N GLN A 135 7.18 -15.31 -5.34
CA GLN A 135 8.04 -15.71 -6.45
C GLN A 135 8.27 -14.60 -7.48
N ILE A 136 7.24 -13.79 -7.75
CA ILE A 136 7.33 -12.70 -8.72
C ILE A 136 8.19 -11.57 -8.15
N ILE A 137 7.92 -11.09 -6.92
CA ILE A 137 8.69 -9.97 -6.34
C ILE A 137 10.15 -10.35 -6.10
N GLU A 138 10.45 -11.58 -5.66
CA GLU A 138 11.83 -12.08 -5.55
C GLU A 138 12.55 -12.06 -6.91
N TYR A 139 11.89 -12.55 -7.97
CA TYR A 139 12.47 -12.52 -9.32
C TYR A 139 12.77 -11.09 -9.77
N TYR A 140 11.85 -10.15 -9.53
CA TYR A 140 12.03 -8.75 -9.92
C TYR A 140 13.12 -8.06 -9.09
N SER A 141 13.22 -8.36 -7.80
CA SER A 141 14.27 -7.83 -6.93
C SER A 141 15.65 -8.37 -7.30
N LEU A 142 15.75 -9.65 -7.69
CA LEU A 142 17.02 -10.26 -8.03
C LEU A 142 17.50 -9.98 -9.47
N HIS A 143 16.57 -9.75 -10.41
CA HIS A 143 16.90 -9.79 -11.84
C HIS A 143 16.39 -8.59 -12.65
N GLN A 144 15.52 -7.74 -12.11
CA GLN A 144 14.84 -6.67 -12.86
C GLN A 144 15.04 -5.28 -12.25
N GLY A 145 16.03 -5.14 -11.34
CA GLY A 145 16.44 -3.85 -10.79
C GLY A 145 15.48 -3.23 -9.75
N TRP A 146 14.50 -3.99 -9.28
CA TRP A 146 13.70 -3.59 -8.13
C TRP A 146 14.45 -3.83 -6.82
N SER A 147 14.19 -3.01 -5.80
CA SER A 147 14.61 -3.31 -4.44
C SER A 147 13.43 -3.89 -3.66
N LEU A 148 13.69 -4.80 -2.72
CA LEU A 148 12.62 -5.45 -1.96
C LEU A 148 11.84 -4.46 -1.07
N ASP A 149 12.49 -3.40 -0.61
CA ASP A 149 11.90 -2.30 0.16
C ASP A 149 10.92 -1.41 -0.63
N GLN A 150 10.88 -1.56 -1.96
CA GLN A 150 9.87 -0.91 -2.80
C GLN A 150 8.52 -1.66 -2.79
N PHE A 151 8.44 -2.84 -2.16
CA PHE A 151 7.21 -3.61 -2.06
C PHE A 151 6.62 -3.55 -0.67
N VAL A 152 5.32 -3.30 -0.59
CA VAL A 152 4.49 -3.50 0.61
C VAL A 152 3.41 -4.50 0.25
N ILE A 153 3.24 -5.54 1.06
CA ILE A 153 2.17 -6.53 0.88
C ILE A 153 1.08 -6.26 1.90
N SER A 154 -0.14 -6.07 1.41
CA SER A 154 -1.29 -5.83 2.28
C SER A 154 -2.41 -6.85 2.01
N SER A 155 -3.28 -7.07 2.98
CA SER A 155 -4.47 -7.91 2.81
C SER A 155 -5.43 -7.79 3.98
N PHE A 156 -6.73 -7.96 3.69
CA PHE A 156 -7.76 -8.33 4.69
C PHE A 156 -7.72 -9.82 5.05
N ARG A 157 -7.10 -10.62 4.18
CA ARG A 157 -6.87 -12.04 4.41
C ARG A 157 -5.57 -12.22 5.17
N TRP A 158 -5.66 -12.20 6.49
CA TRP A 158 -4.48 -12.29 7.34
C TRP A 158 -3.75 -13.63 7.23
N ASP A 159 -4.45 -14.70 6.82
CA ASP A 159 -3.87 -16.00 6.46
C ASP A 159 -2.89 -15.90 5.28
N GLU A 160 -3.20 -15.08 4.28
CA GLU A 160 -2.27 -14.80 3.17
C GLU A 160 -1.05 -13.98 3.63
N LEU A 161 -1.23 -13.04 4.57
CA LEU A 161 -0.11 -12.29 5.16
C LEU A 161 0.79 -13.21 6.01
N GLU A 162 0.21 -14.13 6.78
CA GLU A 162 0.97 -15.13 7.52
C GLU A 162 1.79 -15.99 6.55
N LYS A 163 1.16 -16.43 5.46
CA LYS A 163 1.84 -17.20 4.42
C LYS A 163 2.95 -16.40 3.73
N MET A 164 2.72 -15.13 3.45
CA MET A 164 3.74 -14.25 2.89
C MET A 164 4.94 -14.12 3.83
N ARG A 165 4.71 -13.88 5.14
CA ARG A 165 5.78 -13.76 6.13
C ARG A 165 6.57 -15.06 6.30
N GLU A 166 5.93 -16.23 6.24
CA GLU A 166 6.62 -17.52 6.24
C GLU A 166 7.58 -17.67 5.05
N LEU A 167 7.17 -17.20 3.87
CA LEU A 167 7.94 -17.32 2.63
C LEU A 167 9.02 -16.25 2.51
N ASN A 168 8.74 -15.05 3.00
CA ASN A 168 9.63 -13.89 2.87
C ASN A 168 9.67 -13.11 4.20
N PRO A 169 10.69 -13.33 5.02
CA PRO A 169 10.82 -12.64 6.30
C PRO A 169 11.16 -11.15 6.18
N GLU A 170 11.62 -10.69 5.01
CA GLU A 170 12.14 -9.32 4.82
C GLU A 170 11.12 -8.35 4.19
N VAL A 171 10.13 -8.86 3.41
CA VAL A 171 9.18 -7.99 2.72
C VAL A 171 8.31 -7.21 3.71
N ALA A 172 8.08 -5.93 3.43
CA ALA A 172 7.19 -5.11 4.25
C ALA A 172 5.73 -5.61 4.15
N ILE A 173 5.06 -5.69 5.31
CA ILE A 173 3.65 -6.11 5.41
C ILE A 173 2.85 -5.00 6.07
N ALA A 174 1.63 -4.75 5.56
CA ALA A 174 0.62 -3.90 6.17
C ALA A 174 -0.69 -4.67 6.39
N VAL A 175 -1.30 -4.54 7.57
CA VAL A 175 -2.50 -5.29 7.95
C VAL A 175 -3.74 -4.44 7.68
N LEU A 176 -4.57 -4.87 6.73
CA LEU A 176 -5.86 -4.22 6.43
C LEU A 176 -6.95 -4.66 7.41
N THR A 177 -7.82 -3.71 7.79
CA THR A 177 -9.00 -3.99 8.62
C THR A 177 -10.15 -3.01 8.33
N GLU A 178 -11.38 -3.54 8.28
CA GLU A 178 -12.62 -2.75 8.23
C GLU A 178 -13.30 -2.65 9.61
N LYS A 179 -12.81 -3.40 10.60
CA LYS A 179 -13.34 -3.47 11.95
C LYS A 179 -12.65 -2.45 12.85
N ASP A 180 -12.70 -2.69 14.16
CA ASP A 180 -11.93 -1.89 15.11
C ASP A 180 -10.44 -1.96 14.74
N PRO A 181 -9.78 -0.83 14.49
CA PRO A 181 -8.36 -0.80 14.15
C PRO A 181 -7.46 -1.49 15.20
N LEU A 182 -7.86 -1.45 16.48
CA LEU A 182 -7.10 -2.04 17.58
C LEU A 182 -7.07 -3.58 17.52
N ASP A 183 -8.07 -4.21 16.92
CA ASP A 183 -8.11 -5.67 16.73
C ASP A 183 -7.00 -6.17 15.79
N ALA A 184 -6.44 -5.29 14.95
CA ALA A 184 -5.35 -5.64 14.03
C ALA A 184 -3.95 -5.61 14.70
N ILE A 185 -3.80 -4.96 15.87
CA ILE A 185 -2.51 -4.82 16.55
C ILE A 185 -1.84 -6.18 16.84
N PRO A 186 -2.53 -7.20 17.42
CA PRO A 186 -1.90 -8.48 17.68
C PRO A 186 -1.39 -9.19 16.41
N MET A 187 -2.10 -9.03 15.29
CA MET A 187 -1.67 -9.58 14.01
C MET A 187 -0.47 -8.82 13.46
N ALA A 188 -0.48 -7.49 13.54
CA ALA A 188 0.64 -6.66 13.12
C ALA A 188 1.92 -6.99 13.92
N GLU A 189 1.81 -7.17 15.25
CA GLU A 189 2.92 -7.60 16.11
C GLU A 189 3.43 -9.00 15.69
N LYS A 190 2.52 -9.96 15.49
CA LYS A 190 2.88 -11.34 15.06
C LYS A 190 3.63 -11.37 13.74
N LEU A 191 3.22 -10.51 12.79
CA LEU A 191 3.80 -10.46 11.45
C LEU A 191 5.05 -9.57 11.38
N GLY A 192 5.38 -8.77 12.40
CA GLY A 192 6.36 -7.70 12.28
C GLY A 192 5.97 -6.74 11.15
N ALA A 193 4.70 -6.35 11.11
CA ALA A 193 4.20 -5.45 10.08
C ALA A 193 4.78 -4.04 10.23
N ILE A 194 4.79 -3.27 9.14
CA ILE A 194 5.21 -1.86 9.18
C ILE A 194 4.04 -0.93 9.45
N ALA A 195 2.80 -1.36 9.12
CA ALA A 195 1.61 -0.52 9.21
C ALA A 195 0.34 -1.33 9.49
N ILE A 196 -0.66 -0.65 10.03
CA ILE A 196 -2.05 -1.06 10.03
C ILE A 196 -2.80 -0.12 9.11
N ASN A 197 -3.63 -0.68 8.23
CA ASN A 197 -4.40 0.06 7.23
C ASN A 197 -5.90 -0.02 7.59
N PRO A 198 -6.42 0.89 8.43
CA PRO A 198 -7.83 0.89 8.82
C PRO A 198 -8.71 1.64 7.83
N TRP A 199 -10.02 1.32 7.84
CA TRP A 199 -11.01 2.16 7.19
C TRP A 199 -11.15 3.50 7.93
N TYR A 200 -10.99 4.63 7.23
CA TYR A 200 -10.90 5.96 7.83
C TYR A 200 -12.14 6.36 8.66
N LYS A 201 -13.35 5.85 8.28
CA LYS A 201 -14.57 6.17 9.02
C LYS A 201 -14.69 5.51 10.39
N ASN A 202 -13.90 4.45 10.63
CA ASN A 202 -13.84 3.79 11.94
C ASN A 202 -12.61 4.26 12.75
N LEU A 203 -11.81 5.17 12.21
CA LEU A 203 -10.59 5.62 12.84
C LEU A 203 -10.86 6.75 13.83
N THR A 204 -10.36 6.62 15.05
CA THR A 204 -10.39 7.65 16.10
C THR A 204 -8.98 8.10 16.45
N GLN A 205 -8.83 9.24 17.11
CA GLN A 205 -7.53 9.72 17.57
C GLN A 205 -6.87 8.71 18.52
N GLU A 206 -7.66 8.14 19.45
CA GLU A 206 -7.18 7.14 20.41
C GLU A 206 -6.65 5.89 19.70
N ALA A 207 -7.27 5.49 18.57
CA ALA A 207 -6.79 4.35 17.80
C ALA A 207 -5.48 4.67 17.07
N VAL A 208 -5.33 5.87 16.48
CA VAL A 208 -4.08 6.33 15.88
C VAL A 208 -2.96 6.32 16.91
N ASP A 209 -3.19 6.95 18.06
CA ASP A 209 -2.20 7.05 19.14
C ASP A 209 -1.78 5.66 19.62
N ALA A 210 -2.74 4.75 19.84
CA ALA A 210 -2.45 3.39 20.30
C ALA A 210 -1.66 2.55 19.26
N ILE A 211 -1.94 2.73 17.97
CA ILE A 211 -1.19 2.07 16.90
C ILE A 211 0.24 2.61 16.84
N HIS A 212 0.42 3.93 16.95
CA HIS A 212 1.73 4.58 17.00
C HIS A 212 2.54 4.18 18.24
N GLU A 213 1.91 4.06 19.42
CA GLU A 213 2.56 3.58 20.64
C GLU A 213 3.15 2.17 20.49
N LYS A 214 2.58 1.36 19.59
CA LYS A 214 3.10 0.04 19.23
C LYS A 214 4.18 0.08 18.13
N GLY A 215 4.48 1.25 17.58
CA GLY A 215 5.51 1.46 16.56
C GLY A 215 5.04 1.18 15.14
N PHE A 216 3.75 1.04 14.88
CA PHE A 216 3.18 0.86 13.55
C PHE A 216 2.77 2.19 12.93
N LYS A 217 2.90 2.29 11.62
CA LYS A 217 2.31 3.38 10.83
C LYS A 217 0.82 3.15 10.60
N VAL A 218 0.09 4.25 10.32
CA VAL A 218 -1.34 4.22 9.97
C VAL A 218 -1.50 4.74 8.55
N TYR A 219 -1.89 3.85 7.61
CA TYR A 219 -2.26 4.22 6.23
C TYR A 219 -3.75 3.93 6.04
N THR A 220 -4.57 4.97 6.03
CA THR A 220 -6.04 4.79 6.03
C THR A 220 -6.65 4.88 4.63
N TYR A 221 -7.75 4.17 4.38
CA TYR A 221 -8.43 4.06 3.07
C TYR A 221 -9.95 4.31 3.19
N THR A 222 -10.65 4.71 2.14
CA THR A 222 -10.16 5.43 0.98
C THR A 222 -10.58 6.88 1.14
N VAL A 223 -9.63 7.79 1.20
CA VAL A 223 -9.87 9.19 1.56
C VAL A 223 -9.77 10.06 0.30
N ASN A 224 -10.88 10.68 -0.10
CA ASN A 224 -10.98 11.40 -1.38
C ASN A 224 -11.35 12.88 -1.24
N GLU A 225 -12.09 13.22 -0.18
CA GLU A 225 -12.62 14.58 -0.02
C GLU A 225 -11.64 15.44 0.79
N ALA A 226 -11.54 16.71 0.40
CA ALA A 226 -10.56 17.63 1.00
C ALA A 226 -10.72 17.78 2.52
N GLU A 227 -11.96 17.74 3.02
CA GLU A 227 -12.25 17.81 4.46
C GLU A 227 -11.76 16.55 5.18
N ASP A 228 -12.00 15.36 4.61
CA ASP A 228 -11.54 14.09 5.17
C ASP A 228 -10.01 14.00 5.13
N ILE A 229 -9.38 14.44 4.04
CA ILE A 229 -7.91 14.51 3.92
C ILE A 229 -7.33 15.41 5.02
N ALA A 230 -7.90 16.59 5.21
CA ALA A 230 -7.46 17.51 6.25
C ALA A 230 -7.65 16.92 7.65
N GLN A 231 -8.76 16.22 7.89
CA GLN A 231 -9.02 15.52 9.15
C GLN A 231 -7.98 14.42 9.40
N MET A 232 -7.70 13.56 8.44
CA MET A 232 -6.71 12.49 8.59
C MET A 232 -5.30 13.06 8.85
N LYS A 233 -4.91 14.12 8.15
CA LYS A 233 -3.66 14.84 8.42
C LYS A 233 -3.63 15.40 9.84
N ALA A 234 -4.74 15.99 10.32
CA ALA A 234 -4.83 16.54 11.68
C ALA A 234 -4.77 15.46 12.77
N MET A 235 -5.28 14.26 12.50
CA MET A 235 -5.17 13.10 13.39
C MET A 235 -3.77 12.49 13.41
N GLY A 236 -2.86 12.94 12.52
CA GLY A 236 -1.49 12.44 12.48
C GLY A 236 -1.33 11.07 11.84
N VAL A 237 -2.25 10.63 10.95
CA VAL A 237 -2.02 9.40 10.18
C VAL A 237 -0.81 9.56 9.25
N ASP A 238 -0.08 8.50 8.99
CA ASP A 238 1.16 8.54 8.19
C ASP A 238 0.89 8.60 6.68
N GLY A 239 -0.33 8.23 6.25
CA GLY A 239 -0.70 8.32 4.84
C GLY A 239 -2.13 7.89 4.57
N ILE A 240 -2.53 8.09 3.31
CA ILE A 240 -3.87 7.73 2.83
C ILE A 240 -3.81 7.04 1.47
N PHE A 241 -4.75 6.12 1.26
CA PHE A 241 -5.12 5.63 -0.07
C PHE A 241 -6.15 6.58 -0.67
N CYS A 242 -5.86 7.11 -1.87
CA CYS A 242 -6.69 8.13 -2.50
C CYS A 242 -6.95 7.83 -3.98
N ASN A 243 -8.22 7.97 -4.41
CA ASN A 243 -8.61 7.80 -5.81
C ASN A 243 -8.17 8.99 -6.69
N TYR A 244 -7.98 10.16 -6.06
CA TYR A 244 -7.59 11.43 -6.67
C TYR A 244 -6.33 11.97 -5.98
N PRO A 245 -5.14 11.36 -6.22
CA PRO A 245 -3.95 11.64 -5.42
C PRO A 245 -3.53 13.10 -5.38
N ASP A 246 -3.74 13.85 -6.47
CA ASP A 246 -3.45 15.28 -6.60
C ASP A 246 -4.21 16.18 -5.61
N ARG A 247 -5.30 15.66 -5.01
CA ARG A 247 -6.02 16.41 -3.95
C ARG A 247 -5.29 16.42 -2.61
N ALA A 248 -4.32 15.53 -2.43
CA ALA A 248 -3.63 15.34 -1.15
C ALA A 248 -2.11 15.62 -1.21
N LEU A 249 -1.55 15.72 -2.42
CA LEU A 249 -0.14 16.05 -2.71
C LEU A 249 0.20 17.52 -2.44
#